data_bd81934492e9adca01def3f794f53d81
#
_entry.id   bd81934492e9adca01def3f794f53d81
#
_cell.length_a   1.000
_cell.length_b   1.000
_cell.length_c   1.000
_cell.angle_alpha   90.00
_cell.angle_beta   90.00
_cell.angle_gamma   90.00
#
_symmetry.space_group_name_H-M   'P 1'
#
loop_
_entity.id
_entity.type
_entity.pdbx_description
1 polymer ?
#
loop_
_entity_poly.entity_id
_entity_poly.type
_entity_poly.pdbx_seq_one_letter_code
_entity_poly.pdbx_strand_id
1 'polypeptide(L)'
;MRLIDQEAIEQHGAERFRSEYHYAVFEYWRSAKLLRYLTEAGITKLGRVLDDGCGGGGMSVSFAEEAESVVAIDLADRFRDAGTRLAAEQGGPKPRFSKADGTALPFHDASFDLVISHAVIEHVKDPGGYLREARRVLRPGGRLILETAPYLSPSGVHLPRLRFPIPPYLLLGRPLAFRLSWWLARYAPGTFRASTSESSFLAQAKRGETKIDDLYYLVTLRNLREHIAAAGFTMVREDLEISRLARRTLPEWLVEKIPYIPIGRDVLITNMEYVLSC
;
A
#
# COMPACT_ATOMS: atom_id res chain seq x y z
N MET A 1 -9.12 9.71 -18.02
CA MET A 1 -8.12 8.93 -17.26
C MET A 1 -6.76 9.59 -17.42
N ARG A 2 -6.10 9.87 -16.30
CA ARG A 2 -4.80 10.53 -16.24
C ARG A 2 -3.71 9.65 -16.88
N LEU A 3 -2.85 10.26 -17.69
CA LEU A 3 -1.68 9.57 -18.23
C LEU A 3 -0.63 9.34 -17.12
N ILE A 4 0.07 8.20 -17.22
CA ILE A 4 1.19 7.92 -16.31
C ILE A 4 2.35 8.83 -16.71
N ASP A 5 2.66 9.80 -15.85
CA ASP A 5 3.84 10.64 -15.96
C ASP A 5 4.97 10.03 -15.10
N GLN A 6 5.83 9.26 -15.75
CA GLN A 6 6.91 8.55 -15.07
C GLN A 6 7.96 9.52 -14.52
N GLU A 7 8.21 10.65 -15.19
CA GLU A 7 9.17 11.66 -14.74
C GLU A 7 8.68 12.35 -13.46
N ALA A 8 7.40 12.77 -13.43
CA ALA A 8 6.78 13.33 -12.23
C ALA A 8 6.78 12.33 -11.06
N ILE A 9 6.48 11.04 -11.32
CA ILE A 9 6.52 9.99 -10.30
C ILE A 9 7.94 9.84 -9.71
N GLU A 10 8.97 9.87 -10.53
CA GLU A 10 10.36 9.74 -10.08
C GLU A 10 10.81 10.98 -9.31
N GLN A 11 10.51 12.18 -9.81
CA GLN A 11 10.82 13.45 -9.17
C GLN A 11 10.19 13.54 -7.77
N HIS A 12 8.87 13.38 -7.69
CA HIS A 12 8.16 13.42 -6.40
C HIS A 12 8.50 12.22 -5.52
N GLY A 13 8.82 11.07 -6.12
CA GLY A 13 9.30 9.90 -5.40
C GLY A 13 10.62 10.12 -4.67
N ALA A 14 11.52 10.93 -5.20
CA ALA A 14 12.78 11.29 -4.54
C ALA A 14 12.54 12.17 -3.28
N GLU A 15 11.51 12.99 -3.31
CA GLU A 15 11.19 13.92 -2.22
C GLU A 15 10.09 13.45 -1.27
N ARG A 16 9.43 12.32 -1.56
CA ARG A 16 8.20 11.86 -0.89
C ARG A 16 8.24 11.81 0.64
N PHE A 17 9.42 11.64 1.21
CA PHE A 17 9.56 11.56 2.66
C PHE A 17 9.97 12.89 3.34
N ARG A 18 10.00 14.02 2.65
CA ARG A 18 10.32 15.32 3.25
C ARG A 18 9.23 15.81 4.21
N SER A 19 7.95 15.49 3.89
CA SER A 19 6.80 15.75 4.75
C SER A 19 5.60 14.91 4.27
N GLU A 20 4.53 14.85 5.07
CA GLU A 20 3.25 14.23 4.70
C GLU A 20 2.70 14.83 3.39
N TYR A 21 2.85 16.13 3.17
CA TYR A 21 2.44 16.78 1.94
C TYR A 21 3.22 16.27 0.71
N HIS A 22 4.54 16.13 0.80
CA HIS A 22 5.34 15.60 -0.31
C HIS A 22 4.98 14.12 -0.58
N TYR A 23 4.66 13.37 0.47
CA TYR A 23 4.16 12.01 0.30
C TYR A 23 2.81 12.00 -0.41
N ALA A 24 1.87 12.87 -0.04
CA ALA A 24 0.58 13.00 -0.71
C ALA A 24 0.73 13.40 -2.20
N VAL A 25 1.64 14.32 -2.52
CA VAL A 25 1.94 14.69 -3.92
C VAL A 25 2.48 13.48 -4.70
N PHE A 26 3.39 12.71 -4.12
CA PHE A 26 3.89 11.48 -4.75
C PHE A 26 2.76 10.46 -4.99
N GLU A 27 1.90 10.23 -3.99
CA GLU A 27 0.76 9.32 -4.10
C GLU A 27 -0.23 9.78 -5.19
N TYR A 28 -0.47 11.08 -5.29
CA TYR A 28 -1.31 11.67 -6.33
C TYR A 28 -0.81 11.33 -7.73
N TRP A 29 0.48 11.47 -8.00
CA TRP A 29 1.07 11.12 -9.29
C TRP A 29 1.13 9.60 -9.50
N ARG A 30 1.48 8.84 -8.48
CA ARG A 30 1.56 7.38 -8.53
C ARG A 30 0.21 6.71 -8.77
N SER A 31 -0.88 7.30 -8.33
CA SER A 31 -2.23 6.78 -8.46
C SER A 31 -2.65 6.54 -9.91
N ALA A 32 -2.05 7.22 -10.89
CA ALA A 32 -2.27 6.97 -12.31
C ALA A 32 -2.00 5.51 -12.71
N LYS A 33 -1.06 4.83 -12.01
CA LYS A 33 -0.79 3.40 -12.22
C LYS A 33 -1.96 2.54 -11.73
N LEU A 34 -2.53 2.87 -10.58
CA LEU A 34 -3.70 2.17 -10.06
C LEU A 34 -4.94 2.43 -10.93
N LEU A 35 -5.18 3.66 -11.37
CA LEU A 35 -6.27 3.98 -12.31
C LEU A 35 -6.15 3.18 -13.61
N ARG A 36 -4.95 3.04 -14.13
CA ARG A 36 -4.70 2.19 -15.30
C ARG A 36 -4.99 0.73 -15.00
N TYR A 37 -4.51 0.21 -13.88
CA TYR A 37 -4.78 -1.16 -13.42
C TYR A 37 -6.28 -1.45 -13.30
N LEU A 38 -7.06 -0.51 -12.73
CA LEU A 38 -8.52 -0.60 -12.65
C LEU A 38 -9.15 -0.72 -14.04
N THR A 39 -8.69 0.10 -14.99
CA THR A 39 -9.19 0.06 -16.38
C THR A 39 -8.87 -1.26 -17.05
N GLU A 40 -7.66 -1.78 -16.88
CA GLU A 40 -7.23 -3.10 -17.40
C GLU A 40 -8.01 -4.26 -16.75
N ALA A 41 -8.50 -4.07 -15.53
CA ALA A 41 -9.40 -5.01 -14.83
C ALA A 41 -10.89 -4.83 -15.20
N GLY A 42 -11.19 -3.97 -16.19
CA GLY A 42 -12.56 -3.73 -16.66
C GLY A 42 -13.37 -2.73 -15.82
N ILE A 43 -12.74 -2.03 -14.88
CA ILE A 43 -13.37 -0.99 -14.05
C ILE A 43 -13.12 0.37 -14.72
N THR A 44 -14.01 0.74 -15.64
CA THR A 44 -13.90 1.97 -16.44
C THR A 44 -14.65 3.17 -15.85
N LYS A 45 -15.53 2.92 -14.87
CA LYS A 45 -16.24 3.95 -14.09
C LYS A 45 -16.06 3.68 -12.63
N LEU A 46 -15.52 4.63 -11.90
CA LEU A 46 -15.24 4.45 -10.48
C LEU A 46 -16.49 4.58 -9.61
N GLY A 47 -17.49 5.40 -10.05
CA GLY A 47 -18.69 5.65 -9.26
C GLY A 47 -18.40 6.32 -7.92
N ARG A 48 -19.06 5.85 -6.86
CA ARG A 48 -18.82 6.32 -5.48
C ARG A 48 -17.69 5.50 -4.85
N VAL A 49 -16.59 6.15 -4.52
CA VAL A 49 -15.36 5.51 -4.03
C VAL A 49 -15.19 5.73 -2.54
N LEU A 50 -14.85 4.68 -1.81
CA LEU A 50 -14.26 4.74 -0.48
C LEU A 50 -12.77 4.43 -0.58
N ASP A 51 -11.93 5.36 -0.17
CA ASP A 51 -10.49 5.16 0.04
C ASP A 51 -10.27 4.88 1.54
N ASP A 52 -10.14 3.61 1.88
CA ASP A 52 -10.03 3.13 3.27
C ASP A 52 -8.56 2.97 3.66
N GLY A 53 -8.09 3.88 4.50
CA GLY A 53 -6.68 4.05 4.85
C GLY A 53 -5.95 5.05 3.94
N CYS A 54 -6.57 6.19 3.70
CA CYS A 54 -6.11 7.19 2.73
C CYS A 54 -4.77 7.88 3.08
N GLY A 55 -4.25 7.69 4.29
CA GLY A 55 -2.99 8.30 4.72
C GLY A 55 -2.99 9.82 4.58
N GLY A 56 -2.09 10.34 3.73
CA GLY A 56 -2.00 11.78 3.40
C GLY A 56 -3.05 12.24 2.38
N GLY A 57 -3.88 11.36 1.83
CA GLY A 57 -4.99 11.70 0.93
C GLY A 57 -4.59 11.94 -0.53
N GLY A 58 -3.34 11.68 -0.91
CA GLY A 58 -2.86 11.97 -2.27
C GLY A 58 -3.59 11.16 -3.35
N MET A 59 -3.77 9.85 -3.15
CA MET A 59 -4.55 9.01 -4.05
C MET A 59 -6.01 9.46 -4.11
N SER A 60 -6.63 9.75 -2.96
CA SER A 60 -8.02 10.20 -2.89
C SER A 60 -8.27 11.45 -3.72
N VAL A 61 -7.33 12.41 -3.73
CA VAL A 61 -7.41 13.62 -4.56
C VAL A 61 -7.41 13.26 -6.05
N SER A 62 -6.53 12.35 -6.46
CA SER A 62 -6.49 11.91 -7.85
C SER A 62 -7.75 11.12 -8.25
N PHE A 63 -8.28 10.26 -7.37
CA PHE A 63 -9.51 9.52 -7.65
C PHE A 63 -10.73 10.45 -7.79
N ALA A 64 -10.74 11.57 -7.06
CA ALA A 64 -11.84 12.53 -7.14
C ALA A 64 -11.96 13.19 -8.51
N GLU A 65 -10.91 13.20 -9.32
CA GLU A 65 -10.94 13.71 -10.70
C GLU A 65 -11.69 12.76 -11.66
N GLU A 66 -11.79 11.47 -11.33
CA GLU A 66 -12.31 10.42 -12.20
C GLU A 66 -13.60 9.76 -11.66
N ALA A 67 -13.90 9.96 -10.37
CA ALA A 67 -15.02 9.35 -9.66
C ALA A 67 -16.23 10.30 -9.59
N GLU A 68 -17.43 9.73 -9.38
CA GLU A 68 -18.62 10.51 -9.06
C GLU A 68 -18.47 11.22 -7.72
N SER A 69 -17.93 10.51 -6.73
CA SER A 69 -17.57 11.07 -5.43
C SER A 69 -16.54 10.18 -4.73
N VAL A 70 -15.71 10.81 -3.88
CA VAL A 70 -14.73 10.10 -3.05
C VAL A 70 -14.95 10.46 -1.58
N VAL A 71 -15.06 9.44 -0.76
CA VAL A 71 -14.91 9.52 0.69
C VAL A 71 -13.58 8.86 1.04
N ALA A 72 -12.76 9.54 1.82
CA ALA A 72 -11.43 9.07 2.19
C ALA A 72 -11.30 9.04 3.71
N ILE A 73 -10.95 7.90 4.26
CA ILE A 73 -10.87 7.72 5.71
C ILE A 73 -9.49 7.20 6.13
N ASP A 74 -9.07 7.58 7.33
CA ASP A 74 -7.88 7.03 8.00
C ASP A 74 -8.06 7.17 9.53
N LEU A 75 -7.39 6.33 10.31
CA LEU A 75 -7.33 6.45 11.77
C LEU A 75 -6.50 7.66 12.22
N ALA A 76 -5.52 8.07 11.42
CA ALA A 76 -4.69 9.25 11.67
C ALA A 76 -5.15 10.45 10.84
N ASP A 77 -4.95 11.66 11.35
CA ASP A 77 -5.39 12.92 10.70
C ASP A 77 -4.39 13.46 9.65
N ARG A 78 -3.51 12.61 9.09
CA ARG A 78 -2.46 13.04 8.13
C ARG A 78 -3.03 13.73 6.89
N PHE A 79 -4.23 13.34 6.45
CA PHE A 79 -4.94 13.95 5.33
C PHE A 79 -5.40 15.37 5.60
N ARG A 80 -5.60 15.77 6.88
CA ARG A 80 -6.19 17.06 7.25
C ARG A 80 -5.42 18.23 6.63
N ASP A 81 -4.10 18.22 6.72
CA ASP A 81 -3.26 19.26 6.15
C ASP A 81 -2.79 18.90 4.74
N ALA A 82 -2.25 17.71 4.54
CA ALA A 82 -1.65 17.30 3.27
C ALA A 82 -2.69 17.16 2.15
N GLY A 83 -3.71 16.33 2.35
CA GLY A 83 -4.72 16.05 1.33
C GLY A 83 -5.61 17.26 1.04
N THR A 84 -6.01 18.00 2.07
CA THR A 84 -6.85 19.19 1.91
C THR A 84 -6.09 20.29 1.15
N ARG A 85 -4.83 20.51 1.48
CA ARG A 85 -3.96 21.44 0.76
C ARG A 85 -3.79 21.04 -0.69
N LEU A 86 -3.44 19.77 -0.94
CA LEU A 86 -3.26 19.25 -2.29
C LEU A 86 -4.54 19.37 -3.12
N ALA A 87 -5.71 19.03 -2.56
CA ALA A 87 -6.99 19.18 -3.23
C ALA A 87 -7.32 20.64 -3.58
N ALA A 88 -6.90 21.59 -2.73
CA ALA A 88 -7.06 23.02 -3.01
C ALA A 88 -6.13 23.48 -4.15
N GLU A 89 -4.89 23.01 -4.18
CA GLU A 89 -3.91 23.35 -5.21
C GLU A 89 -4.25 22.78 -6.59
N GLN A 90 -4.82 21.56 -6.63
CA GLN A 90 -5.25 20.94 -7.89
C GLN A 90 -6.51 21.60 -8.47
N GLY A 91 -7.34 22.26 -7.65
CA GLY A 91 -8.50 23.03 -8.09
C GLY A 91 -9.66 22.22 -8.66
N GLY A 92 -9.56 20.88 -8.66
CA GLY A 92 -10.57 19.94 -9.15
C GLY A 92 -11.62 19.53 -8.10
N PRO A 93 -12.40 18.45 -8.38
CA PRO A 93 -13.29 17.84 -7.41
C PRO A 93 -12.53 17.41 -6.16
N LYS A 94 -13.15 17.57 -5.00
CA LYS A 94 -12.50 17.36 -3.69
C LYS A 94 -13.05 16.11 -3.02
N PRO A 95 -12.17 15.19 -2.54
CA PRO A 95 -12.61 14.10 -1.69
C PRO A 95 -13.12 14.63 -0.35
N ARG A 96 -14.05 13.90 0.27
CA ARG A 96 -14.46 14.15 1.65
C ARG A 96 -13.61 13.34 2.59
N PHE A 97 -12.75 14.00 3.34
CA PHE A 97 -11.89 13.38 4.34
C PHE A 97 -12.58 13.22 5.68
N SER A 98 -12.44 12.07 6.32
CA SER A 98 -12.97 11.80 7.65
C SER A 98 -12.06 10.85 8.44
N LYS A 99 -12.06 10.99 9.76
CA LYS A 99 -11.40 10.03 10.64
C LYS A 99 -12.36 8.90 10.95
N ALA A 100 -12.00 7.66 10.60
CA ALA A 100 -12.81 6.48 10.87
C ALA A 100 -11.92 5.22 10.95
N ASP A 101 -12.47 4.16 11.56
CA ASP A 101 -11.88 2.84 11.65
C ASP A 101 -12.49 1.95 10.57
N GLY A 102 -11.65 1.38 9.69
CA GLY A 102 -12.07 0.46 8.63
C GLY A 102 -12.69 -0.85 9.14
N THR A 103 -12.50 -1.18 10.44
CA THR A 103 -13.15 -2.34 11.07
C THR A 103 -14.56 -2.05 11.59
N ALA A 104 -14.99 -0.79 11.57
CA ALA A 104 -16.31 -0.32 12.00
C ALA A 104 -16.71 0.92 11.20
N LEU A 105 -16.99 0.76 9.92
CA LEU A 105 -17.25 1.84 8.98
C LEU A 105 -18.57 2.57 9.29
N PRO A 106 -18.55 3.91 9.44
CA PRO A 106 -19.73 4.69 9.76
C PRO A 106 -20.64 4.98 8.54
N PHE A 107 -20.76 4.00 7.65
CA PHE A 107 -21.53 4.09 6.42
C PHE A 107 -22.62 3.03 6.38
N HIS A 108 -23.71 3.32 5.67
CA HIS A 108 -24.76 2.35 5.40
C HIS A 108 -24.28 1.25 4.46
N ASP A 109 -24.98 0.11 4.51
CA ASP A 109 -24.78 -0.98 3.58
C ASP A 109 -24.96 -0.49 2.13
N ALA A 110 -24.23 -1.07 1.19
CA ALA A 110 -24.32 -0.75 -0.24
C ALA A 110 -24.14 0.73 -0.61
N SER A 111 -23.28 1.46 0.12
CA SER A 111 -23.01 2.88 -0.07
C SER A 111 -22.04 3.18 -1.20
N PHE A 112 -21.17 2.24 -1.56
CA PHE A 112 -20.07 2.46 -2.49
C PHE A 112 -20.06 1.49 -3.65
N ASP A 113 -19.56 1.96 -4.78
CA ASP A 113 -19.31 1.18 -6.00
C ASP A 113 -17.94 0.52 -5.98
N LEU A 114 -16.98 1.21 -5.34
CA LEU A 114 -15.59 0.80 -5.25
C LEU A 114 -15.04 1.13 -3.85
N VAL A 115 -14.37 0.17 -3.24
CA VAL A 115 -13.52 0.38 -2.06
C VAL A 115 -12.07 0.16 -2.48
N ILE A 116 -11.18 1.04 -2.04
CA ILE A 116 -9.73 0.93 -2.26
C ILE A 116 -9.07 0.80 -0.90
N SER A 117 -8.22 -0.19 -0.75
CA SER A 117 -7.40 -0.46 0.43
C SER A 117 -5.96 -0.72 -0.01
N HIS A 118 -5.10 0.26 0.17
CA HIS A 118 -3.72 0.24 -0.31
C HIS A 118 -2.75 0.30 0.87
N ALA A 119 -2.04 -0.80 1.15
CA ALA A 119 -1.09 -0.95 2.25
C ALA A 119 -1.71 -0.61 3.63
N VAL A 120 -2.87 -1.20 3.91
CA VAL A 120 -3.65 -0.95 5.14
C VAL A 120 -3.81 -2.22 5.97
N ILE A 121 -4.18 -3.33 5.34
CA ILE A 121 -4.62 -4.55 6.04
C ILE A 121 -3.54 -5.12 6.98
N GLU A 122 -2.26 -4.92 6.69
CA GLU A 122 -1.14 -5.31 7.55
C GLU A 122 -1.12 -4.56 8.90
N HIS A 123 -1.75 -3.39 8.96
CA HIS A 123 -1.89 -2.56 10.15
C HIS A 123 -3.18 -2.80 10.92
N VAL A 124 -4.03 -3.72 10.43
CA VAL A 124 -5.33 -4.02 11.03
C VAL A 124 -5.23 -5.19 12.00
N LYS A 125 -5.82 -5.05 13.20
CA LYS A 125 -5.83 -6.11 14.22
C LYS A 125 -6.81 -7.24 13.91
N ASP A 126 -7.95 -6.91 13.30
CA ASP A 126 -8.96 -7.86 12.83
C ASP A 126 -9.14 -7.75 11.31
N PRO A 127 -8.29 -8.42 10.51
CA PRO A 127 -8.39 -8.39 9.06
C PRO A 127 -9.70 -9.00 8.54
N GLY A 128 -10.28 -9.97 9.26
CA GLY A 128 -11.57 -10.53 8.91
C GLY A 128 -12.72 -9.53 9.07
N GLY A 129 -12.73 -8.80 10.19
CA GLY A 129 -13.69 -7.70 10.44
C GLY A 129 -13.56 -6.60 9.39
N TYR A 130 -12.34 -6.19 9.11
CA TYR A 130 -12.04 -5.19 8.09
C TYR A 130 -12.60 -5.56 6.71
N LEU A 131 -12.35 -6.77 6.26
CA LEU A 131 -12.86 -7.25 4.96
C LEU A 131 -14.40 -7.40 4.96
N ARG A 132 -15.00 -7.83 6.08
CA ARG A 132 -16.47 -7.88 6.18
C ARG A 132 -17.11 -6.50 6.12
N GLU A 133 -16.52 -5.49 6.75
CA GLU A 133 -16.98 -4.10 6.67
C GLU A 133 -16.83 -3.53 5.26
N ALA A 134 -15.67 -3.74 4.61
CA ALA A 134 -15.49 -3.35 3.21
C ALA A 134 -16.56 -3.99 2.31
N ARG A 135 -16.88 -5.28 2.53
CA ARG A 135 -17.92 -5.97 1.78
C ARG A 135 -19.32 -5.42 2.08
N ARG A 136 -19.63 -5.11 3.33
CA ARG A 136 -20.94 -4.59 3.76
C ARG A 136 -21.26 -3.25 3.08
N VAL A 137 -20.27 -2.36 3.02
CA VAL A 137 -20.47 -1.03 2.43
C VAL A 137 -20.47 -1.02 0.91
N LEU A 138 -19.97 -2.08 0.26
CA LEU A 138 -20.05 -2.25 -1.19
C LEU A 138 -21.46 -2.66 -1.61
N ARG A 139 -21.96 -2.04 -2.69
CA ARG A 139 -23.21 -2.48 -3.33
C ARG A 139 -23.03 -3.86 -3.99
N PRO A 140 -24.12 -4.61 -4.25
CA PRO A 140 -24.05 -5.81 -5.05
C PRO A 140 -23.36 -5.55 -6.39
N GLY A 141 -22.35 -6.36 -6.72
CA GLY A 141 -21.49 -6.18 -7.89
C GLY A 141 -20.41 -5.09 -7.76
N GLY A 142 -20.32 -4.43 -6.61
CA GLY A 142 -19.22 -3.52 -6.29
C GLY A 142 -17.86 -4.23 -6.21
N ARG A 143 -16.79 -3.46 -6.18
CA ARG A 143 -15.42 -3.98 -6.21
C ARG A 143 -14.61 -3.49 -5.02
N LEU A 144 -13.79 -4.39 -4.47
CA LEU A 144 -12.69 -4.04 -3.55
C LEU A 144 -11.37 -4.22 -4.28
N ILE A 145 -10.55 -3.18 -4.27
CA ILE A 145 -9.14 -3.26 -4.65
C ILE A 145 -8.34 -3.34 -3.37
N LEU A 146 -7.62 -4.44 -3.22
CA LEU A 146 -6.80 -4.69 -2.05
C LEU A 146 -5.34 -4.85 -2.48
N GLU A 147 -4.48 -3.96 -2.04
CA GLU A 147 -3.04 -4.03 -2.28
C GLU A 147 -2.30 -4.14 -0.94
N THR A 148 -1.39 -5.09 -0.85
CA THR A 148 -0.51 -5.29 0.30
C THR A 148 0.71 -6.11 -0.11
N ALA A 149 1.67 -6.27 0.79
CA ALA A 149 2.86 -7.08 0.57
C ALA A 149 2.99 -8.20 1.62
N PRO A 150 3.50 -9.39 1.25
CA PRO A 150 3.76 -10.43 2.23
C PRO A 150 4.73 -9.95 3.30
N TYR A 151 4.45 -10.27 4.57
CA TYR A 151 5.26 -9.84 5.71
C TYR A 151 6.75 -10.16 5.59
N LEU A 152 7.10 -11.31 5.01
CA LEU A 152 8.48 -11.73 4.83
C LEU A 152 9.15 -11.13 3.57
N SER A 153 8.42 -10.38 2.77
CA SER A 153 9.01 -9.71 1.62
C SER A 153 9.79 -8.45 2.01
N PRO A 154 10.73 -8.00 1.16
CA PRO A 154 11.43 -6.73 1.40
C PRO A 154 10.53 -5.49 1.44
N SER A 155 9.32 -5.59 0.90
CA SER A 155 8.31 -4.51 0.93
C SER A 155 7.44 -4.59 2.19
N GLY A 156 6.91 -5.78 2.51
CA GLY A 156 5.97 -5.96 3.63
C GLY A 156 6.63 -5.97 5.02
N VAL A 157 7.94 -6.15 5.12
CA VAL A 157 8.64 -6.11 6.40
C VAL A 157 8.78 -4.69 6.97
N HIS A 158 8.56 -3.66 6.17
CA HIS A 158 8.70 -2.24 6.54
C HIS A 158 10.04 -1.90 7.20
N LEU A 159 11.13 -2.46 6.66
CA LEU A 159 12.49 -2.17 7.10
C LEU A 159 13.34 -1.62 5.95
N PRO A 160 14.36 -0.80 6.27
CA PRO A 160 15.25 -0.28 5.25
C PRO A 160 16.05 -1.40 4.57
N ARG A 161 16.28 -1.26 3.28
CA ARG A 161 17.04 -2.24 2.50
C ARG A 161 18.54 -2.08 2.75
N LEU A 162 19.14 -3.13 3.25
CA LEU A 162 20.59 -3.22 3.45
C LEU A 162 21.28 -3.93 2.26
N ARG A 163 22.59 -3.71 2.11
CA ARG A 163 23.41 -4.35 1.07
C ARG A 163 23.85 -5.77 1.43
N PHE A 164 23.28 -6.37 2.48
CA PHE A 164 23.59 -7.75 2.83
C PHE A 164 22.99 -8.75 1.82
N PRO A 165 23.68 -9.86 1.55
CA PRO A 165 23.19 -10.89 0.63
C PRO A 165 21.90 -11.55 1.14
N ILE A 166 21.78 -11.77 2.43
CA ILE A 166 20.58 -12.26 3.09
C ILE A 166 20.02 -11.14 3.96
N PRO A 167 18.76 -10.75 3.77
CA PRO A 167 18.15 -9.72 4.59
C PRO A 167 18.18 -10.09 6.08
N PRO A 168 18.72 -9.24 6.97
CA PRO A 168 18.88 -9.55 8.39
C PRO A 168 17.58 -9.96 9.10
N TYR A 169 16.44 -9.46 8.67
CA TYR A 169 15.14 -9.79 9.29
C TYR A 169 14.75 -11.27 9.13
N LEU A 170 15.26 -11.95 8.11
CA LEU A 170 15.01 -13.39 7.92
C LEU A 170 15.72 -14.24 8.98
N LEU A 171 16.84 -13.75 9.53
CA LEU A 171 17.64 -14.44 10.53
C LEU A 171 17.35 -13.95 11.96
N LEU A 172 17.17 -12.65 12.13
CA LEU A 172 17.08 -11.99 13.43
C LEU A 172 15.63 -11.67 13.84
N GLY A 173 14.68 -11.79 12.90
CA GLY A 173 13.36 -11.24 13.06
C GLY A 173 13.33 -9.71 12.94
N ARG A 174 12.13 -9.13 12.80
CA ARG A 174 11.91 -7.72 12.52
C ARG A 174 12.44 -6.78 13.61
N PRO A 175 12.20 -6.99 14.92
CA PRO A 175 12.65 -6.05 15.95
C PRO A 175 14.19 -5.93 16.04
N LEU A 176 14.91 -7.06 16.00
CA LEU A 176 16.36 -7.03 16.05
C LEU A 176 16.98 -6.48 14.77
N ALA A 177 16.39 -6.80 13.62
CA ALA A 177 16.82 -6.23 12.34
C ALA A 177 16.60 -4.70 12.28
N PHE A 178 15.52 -4.18 12.88
CA PHE A 178 15.31 -2.75 13.02
C PHE A 178 16.40 -2.11 13.90
N ARG A 179 16.69 -2.69 15.07
CA ARG A 179 17.75 -2.18 15.96
C ARG A 179 19.13 -2.20 15.29
N LEU A 180 19.43 -3.27 14.54
CA LEU A 180 20.65 -3.36 13.73
C LEU A 180 20.67 -2.26 12.66
N SER A 181 19.57 -2.06 11.94
CA SER A 181 19.47 -1.00 10.93
C SER A 181 19.65 0.38 11.54
N TRP A 182 19.09 0.62 12.71
CA TRP A 182 19.25 1.87 13.44
C TRP A 182 20.71 2.12 13.85
N TRP A 183 21.38 1.09 14.37
CA TRP A 183 22.81 1.15 14.71
C TRP A 183 23.67 1.37 13.46
N LEU A 184 23.43 0.63 12.38
CA LEU A 184 24.13 0.80 11.11
C LEU A 184 23.95 2.18 10.50
N ALA A 185 22.77 2.79 10.60
CA ALA A 185 22.51 4.14 10.13
C ALA A 185 23.43 5.18 10.79
N ARG A 186 23.78 4.96 12.06
CA ARG A 186 24.62 5.84 12.84
C ARG A 186 26.12 5.63 12.61
N TYR A 187 26.55 4.38 12.48
CA TYR A 187 27.98 4.02 12.50
C TYR A 187 28.51 3.48 11.16
N ALA A 188 27.66 2.99 10.30
CA ALA A 188 28.03 2.39 9.01
C ALA A 188 27.00 2.68 7.90
N PRO A 189 26.70 3.97 7.59
CA PRO A 189 25.62 4.34 6.66
C PRO A 189 25.81 3.79 5.23
N GLY A 190 27.04 3.48 4.82
CA GLY A 190 27.33 2.87 3.51
C GLY A 190 26.77 1.44 3.33
N THR A 191 26.27 0.80 4.38
CA THR A 191 25.63 -0.53 4.30
C THR A 191 24.22 -0.50 3.71
N PHE A 192 23.62 0.67 3.58
CA PHE A 192 22.28 0.82 3.01
C PHE A 192 22.33 0.86 1.47
N ARG A 193 21.31 0.27 0.85
CA ARG A 193 21.06 0.47 -0.57
C ARG A 193 20.50 1.86 -0.75
N ALA A 194 21.23 2.66 -1.51
CA ALA A 194 21.08 4.09 -1.72
C ALA A 194 19.71 4.71 -1.35
N SER A 195 19.75 5.67 -0.45
CA SER A 195 18.74 6.69 -0.33
C SER A 195 19.46 8.00 -0.03
N THR A 196 19.45 8.91 -0.99
CA THR A 196 20.11 10.23 -0.91
C THR A 196 19.19 11.30 -0.34
N SER A 197 17.92 11.00 -0.03
CA SER A 197 16.97 11.99 0.47
C SER A 197 17.10 12.21 1.99
N GLU A 198 16.92 13.45 2.44
CA GLU A 198 16.91 13.84 3.86
C GLU A 198 15.85 13.12 4.69
N SER A 199 14.86 12.56 4.04
CA SER A 199 13.77 11.77 4.61
C SER A 199 14.02 10.27 4.61
N SER A 200 15.19 9.83 4.16
CA SER A 200 15.57 8.43 4.23
C SER A 200 15.58 7.94 5.67
N PHE A 201 15.43 6.64 5.85
CA PHE A 201 15.66 5.98 7.15
C PHE A 201 16.96 6.46 7.81
N LEU A 202 18.02 6.68 7.01
CA LEU A 202 19.30 7.17 7.47
C LEU A 202 19.20 8.55 8.13
N ALA A 203 18.52 9.49 7.47
CA ALA A 203 18.36 10.82 7.99
C ALA A 203 17.44 10.85 9.23
N GLN A 204 16.35 10.10 9.18
CA GLN A 204 15.44 9.95 10.34
C GLN A 204 16.15 9.31 11.54
N ALA A 205 16.93 8.24 11.31
CA ALA A 205 17.69 7.58 12.37
C ALA A 205 18.71 8.51 13.02
N LYS A 206 19.39 9.38 12.24
CA LYS A 206 20.31 10.40 12.78
C LYS A 206 19.60 11.41 13.67
N ARG A 207 18.34 11.76 13.35
CA ARG A 207 17.52 12.67 14.18
C ARG A 207 16.82 11.98 15.34
N GLY A 208 16.90 10.64 15.43
CA GLY A 208 16.20 9.87 16.47
C GLY A 208 14.68 9.75 16.26
N GLU A 209 14.20 10.05 15.04
CA GLU A 209 12.77 10.09 14.69
C GLU A 209 12.24 8.75 14.17
N THR A 210 13.13 7.85 13.79
CA THR A 210 12.73 6.56 13.19
C THR A 210 12.06 5.65 14.20
N LYS A 211 10.85 5.20 13.86
CA LYS A 211 10.09 4.20 14.61
C LYS A 211 9.86 2.98 13.73
N ILE A 212 9.67 1.83 14.38
CA ILE A 212 9.20 0.65 13.69
C ILE A 212 7.68 0.75 13.53
N ASP A 213 7.19 0.56 12.30
CA ASP A 213 5.75 0.58 12.04
C ASP A 213 5.05 -0.57 12.78
N ASP A 214 3.83 -0.33 13.24
CA ASP A 214 3.00 -1.38 13.81
C ASP A 214 2.43 -2.28 12.71
N LEU A 215 2.84 -3.54 12.71
CA LEU A 215 2.29 -4.58 11.86
C LEU A 215 1.55 -5.58 12.75
N TYR A 216 0.23 -5.54 12.72
CA TYR A 216 -0.60 -6.42 13.54
C TYR A 216 -0.93 -7.72 12.81
N TYR A 217 -1.14 -7.65 11.50
CA TYR A 217 -1.43 -8.80 10.67
C TYR A 217 -0.22 -9.18 9.83
N LEU A 218 0.36 -10.35 10.13
CA LEU A 218 1.51 -10.88 9.39
C LEU A 218 1.02 -11.53 8.10
N VAL A 219 0.84 -10.68 7.08
CA VAL A 219 0.28 -11.06 5.78
C VAL A 219 1.16 -12.11 5.09
N THR A 220 0.53 -13.19 4.64
CA THR A 220 1.09 -14.18 3.71
C THR A 220 0.11 -14.36 2.55
N LEU A 221 0.58 -14.85 1.41
CA LEU A 221 -0.30 -15.16 0.28
C LEU A 221 -1.43 -16.12 0.68
N ARG A 222 -1.14 -17.07 1.57
CA ARG A 222 -2.10 -18.06 2.03
C ARG A 222 -3.17 -17.45 2.94
N ASN A 223 -2.78 -16.83 4.05
CA ASN A 223 -3.74 -16.34 5.03
C ASN A 223 -4.60 -15.20 4.47
N LEU A 224 -4.07 -14.38 3.57
CA LEU A 224 -4.84 -13.33 2.92
C LEU A 224 -5.95 -13.92 2.02
N ARG A 225 -5.63 -14.92 1.21
CA ARG A 225 -6.65 -15.65 0.40
C ARG A 225 -7.72 -16.30 1.28
N GLU A 226 -7.34 -16.87 2.42
CA GLU A 226 -8.27 -17.47 3.39
C GLU A 226 -9.22 -16.41 3.98
N HIS A 227 -8.70 -15.23 4.37
CA HIS A 227 -9.52 -14.12 4.86
C HIS A 227 -10.45 -13.53 3.80
N ILE A 228 -9.97 -13.36 2.56
CA ILE A 228 -10.77 -12.88 1.42
C ILE A 228 -11.96 -13.83 1.20
N ALA A 229 -11.70 -15.13 1.13
CA ALA A 229 -12.74 -16.15 0.94
C ALA A 229 -13.72 -16.19 2.12
N ALA A 230 -13.22 -16.14 3.36
CA ALA A 230 -14.04 -16.14 4.57
C ALA A 230 -14.93 -14.89 4.70
N ALA A 231 -14.49 -13.75 4.15
CA ALA A 231 -15.30 -12.54 4.07
C ALA A 231 -16.37 -12.59 2.96
N GLY A 232 -16.40 -13.66 2.14
CA GLY A 232 -17.39 -13.88 1.09
C GLY A 232 -17.13 -13.10 -0.19
N PHE A 233 -15.91 -12.66 -0.44
CA PHE A 233 -15.52 -12.08 -1.72
C PHE A 233 -15.21 -13.14 -2.77
N THR A 234 -15.58 -12.83 -4.01
CA THR A 234 -15.13 -13.58 -5.20
C THR A 234 -13.89 -12.89 -5.77
N MET A 235 -12.81 -13.66 -5.98
CA MET A 235 -11.59 -13.15 -6.60
C MET A 235 -11.79 -13.03 -8.11
N VAL A 236 -11.74 -11.80 -8.61
CA VAL A 236 -11.85 -11.49 -10.05
C VAL A 236 -10.48 -11.50 -10.69
N ARG A 237 -9.50 -10.90 -10.03
CA ARG A 237 -8.11 -10.82 -10.50
C ARG A 237 -7.14 -10.85 -9.32
N GLU A 238 -6.02 -11.52 -9.50
CA GLU A 238 -4.91 -11.56 -8.57
C GLU A 238 -3.63 -11.32 -9.34
N ASP A 239 -2.89 -10.29 -8.99
CA ASP A 239 -1.58 -10.00 -9.55
C ASP A 239 -0.52 -10.06 -8.45
N LEU A 240 0.50 -10.87 -8.69
CA LEU A 240 1.60 -11.11 -7.77
C LEU A 240 2.89 -10.57 -8.37
N GLU A 241 3.42 -9.50 -7.80
CA GLU A 241 4.71 -8.96 -8.23
C GLU A 241 5.86 -9.81 -7.65
N ILE A 242 6.58 -10.48 -8.53
CA ILE A 242 7.76 -11.25 -8.13
C ILE A 242 8.98 -10.35 -8.10
N SER A 243 9.83 -10.54 -7.08
CA SER A 243 11.02 -9.73 -6.85
C SER A 243 11.93 -9.66 -8.09
N ARG A 244 12.48 -8.46 -8.35
CA ARG A 244 13.41 -8.24 -9.47
C ARG A 244 14.63 -9.16 -9.40
N LEU A 245 15.06 -9.51 -8.19
CA LEU A 245 16.18 -10.44 -8.01
C LEU A 245 15.81 -11.83 -8.55
N ALA A 246 14.65 -12.37 -8.16
CA ALA A 246 14.20 -13.67 -8.66
C ALA A 246 14.05 -13.66 -10.20
N ARG A 247 13.43 -12.62 -10.77
CA ARG A 247 13.29 -12.47 -12.23
C ARG A 247 14.62 -12.39 -12.97
N ARG A 248 15.70 -11.90 -12.35
CA ARG A 248 17.03 -11.79 -12.96
C ARG A 248 17.87 -13.05 -12.81
N THR A 249 17.62 -13.87 -11.80
CA THR A 249 18.46 -15.00 -11.42
C THR A 249 17.85 -16.36 -11.72
N LEU A 250 16.53 -16.44 -11.81
CA LEU A 250 15.79 -17.67 -12.06
C LEU A 250 15.28 -17.72 -13.50
N PRO A 251 15.20 -18.90 -14.12
CA PRO A 251 14.56 -19.05 -15.41
C PRO A 251 13.03 -18.78 -15.29
N GLU A 252 12.43 -18.29 -16.36
CA GLU A 252 11.04 -17.83 -16.39
C GLU A 252 10.04 -18.90 -15.91
N TRP A 253 10.23 -20.15 -16.36
CA TRP A 253 9.38 -21.27 -15.93
C TRP A 253 9.38 -21.52 -14.41
N LEU A 254 10.47 -21.14 -13.71
CA LEU A 254 10.56 -21.25 -12.25
C LEU A 254 9.94 -20.01 -11.58
N VAL A 255 10.11 -18.82 -12.17
CA VAL A 255 9.47 -17.58 -11.69
C VAL A 255 7.95 -17.73 -11.67
N GLU A 256 7.37 -18.29 -12.72
CA GLU A 256 5.92 -18.57 -12.82
C GLU A 256 5.42 -19.54 -11.73
N LYS A 257 6.29 -20.41 -11.22
CA LYS A 257 5.95 -21.37 -10.17
C LYS A 257 6.07 -20.82 -8.75
N ILE A 258 6.69 -19.66 -8.55
CA ILE A 258 6.90 -19.07 -7.21
C ILE A 258 5.60 -19.00 -6.40
N PRO A 259 4.44 -18.57 -6.94
CA PRO A 259 3.19 -18.51 -6.18
C PRO A 259 2.71 -19.85 -5.61
N TYR A 260 3.15 -20.94 -6.22
CA TYR A 260 2.73 -22.32 -5.85
C TYR A 260 3.73 -23.01 -4.92
N ILE A 261 4.90 -22.43 -4.67
CA ILE A 261 5.89 -22.98 -3.76
C ILE A 261 5.38 -22.80 -2.31
N PRO A 262 5.26 -23.88 -1.51
CA PRO A 262 4.67 -23.78 -0.18
C PRO A 262 5.52 -23.02 0.84
N ILE A 263 6.84 -22.99 0.62
CA ILE A 263 7.81 -22.38 1.54
C ILE A 263 8.66 -21.35 0.79
N GLY A 264 8.83 -20.17 1.35
CA GLY A 264 9.72 -19.13 0.82
C GLY A 264 9.10 -18.21 -0.25
N ARG A 265 7.91 -18.53 -0.81
CA ARG A 265 7.26 -17.66 -1.80
C ARG A 265 7.00 -16.25 -1.28
N ASP A 266 6.60 -16.12 -0.02
CA ASP A 266 6.32 -14.83 0.61
C ASP A 266 7.55 -13.91 0.75
N VAL A 267 8.77 -14.45 0.61
CA VAL A 267 10.02 -13.67 0.52
C VAL A 267 10.23 -13.13 -0.89
N LEU A 268 9.78 -13.88 -1.90
CA LEU A 268 10.01 -13.58 -3.32
C LEU A 268 8.87 -12.75 -3.95
N ILE A 269 7.68 -12.75 -3.38
CA ILE A 269 6.55 -11.93 -3.78
C ILE A 269 6.72 -10.56 -3.10
N THR A 270 6.82 -9.48 -3.87
CA THR A 270 7.06 -8.13 -3.35
C THR A 270 5.80 -7.30 -3.21
N ASN A 271 4.76 -7.63 -3.96
CA ASN A 271 3.45 -7.00 -3.88
C ASN A 271 2.35 -7.98 -4.30
N MET A 272 1.17 -7.79 -3.76
CA MET A 272 -0.05 -8.56 -4.05
C MET A 272 -1.18 -7.57 -4.29
N GLU A 273 -1.77 -7.61 -5.47
CA GLU A 273 -2.91 -6.80 -5.87
C GLU A 273 -4.10 -7.70 -6.20
N TYR A 274 -5.24 -7.37 -5.63
CA TYR A 274 -6.48 -8.11 -5.80
C TYR A 274 -7.60 -7.21 -6.28
N VAL A 275 -8.36 -7.69 -7.26
CA VAL A 275 -9.69 -7.18 -7.61
C VAL A 275 -10.70 -8.19 -7.12
N LEU A 276 -11.50 -7.78 -6.16
CA LEU A 276 -12.49 -8.63 -5.50
C LEU A 276 -13.90 -8.12 -5.80
N SER A 277 -14.87 -9.02 -5.91
CA SER A 277 -16.29 -8.71 -6.10
C SER A 277 -17.11 -9.21 -4.93
N CYS A 278 -18.09 -8.45 -4.49
CA CYS A 278 -19.12 -8.91 -3.56
C CYS A 278 -20.34 -9.51 -4.32
#